data_df93a0f5fb7d05e01d582c125a2a9a8c
#
_entry.id   df93a0f5fb7d05e01d582c125a2a9a8c
#
_cell.length_a   1.000
_cell.length_b   1.000
_cell.length_c   1.000
_cell.angle_alpha   90.00
_cell.angle_beta   90.00
_cell.angle_gamma   90.00
#
_symmetry.space_group_name_H-M   'P 1'
#
loop_
_entity.id
_entity.type
_entity.pdbx_description
1 polymer ?
#
loop_
_entity_poly.entity_id
_entity_poly.type
_entity_poly.pdbx_seq_one_letter_code
_entity_poly.pdbx_strand_id
1 'polypeptide(L)'
;DRLTLNQSHPSSMHWNVKNDSEKYILDVFGTMEYDGMLAYQIDVIAKEDVTVEDIRMHIPFQKKAAKYLIGLGMKGGGLTHNLNWKWDISKHQEGLWIGDVNKGLQYVLRDENYERPLNTNFYQTKPLNLPTSWYNEGKGGINVTIKSNKVEVVNYSGPRDLKRGD
;
A
#
# COMPACT_ATOMS: atom_id res chain seq x y z
N ASP A 1 8.54 -13.82 14.80
CA ASP A 1 7.27 -13.57 14.09
C ASP A 1 6.39 -14.82 14.21
N ARG A 2 5.17 -14.65 14.65
CA ARG A 2 4.21 -15.74 14.76
C ARG A 2 2.97 -15.42 13.94
N LEU A 3 2.69 -16.23 12.92
CA LEU A 3 1.44 -16.21 12.18
C LEU A 3 0.40 -17.02 12.96
N THR A 4 -0.74 -16.42 13.22
CA THR A 4 -1.90 -17.09 13.80
C THR A 4 -3.05 -17.04 12.80
N LEU A 5 -3.55 -18.23 12.42
CA LEU A 5 -4.78 -18.34 11.63
C LEU A 5 -5.95 -18.30 12.61
N ASN A 6 -6.73 -17.21 12.57
CA ASN A 6 -7.79 -16.99 13.54
C ASN A 6 -9.10 -17.66 13.17
N GLN A 7 -9.43 -17.67 11.89
CA GLN A 7 -10.66 -18.23 11.37
C GLN A 7 -10.52 -18.64 9.92
N SER A 8 -11.10 -19.78 9.56
CA SER A 8 -11.31 -20.19 8.18
C SER A 8 -12.80 -20.48 7.99
N HIS A 9 -13.42 -19.80 7.05
CA HIS A 9 -14.80 -19.99 6.64
C HIS A 9 -14.82 -20.25 5.13
N PRO A 10 -15.79 -20.96 4.55
CA PRO A 10 -15.84 -21.20 3.10
C PRO A 10 -15.75 -19.94 2.23
N SER A 11 -16.13 -18.77 2.77
CA SER A 11 -16.12 -17.50 2.04
C SER A 11 -14.98 -16.55 2.43
N SER A 12 -14.25 -16.81 3.52
CA SER A 12 -13.20 -15.91 3.98
C SER A 12 -12.18 -16.59 4.89
N MET A 13 -10.98 -16.01 4.92
CA MET A 13 -9.88 -16.41 5.80
C MET A 13 -9.34 -15.17 6.52
N HIS A 14 -9.09 -15.31 7.83
CA HIS A 14 -8.55 -14.25 8.67
C HIS A 14 -7.29 -14.72 9.37
N TRP A 15 -6.26 -13.86 9.40
CA TRP A 15 -5.02 -14.15 10.12
C TRP A 15 -4.48 -12.90 10.79
N ASN A 16 -3.61 -13.12 11.77
CA ASN A 16 -2.89 -12.04 12.44
C ASN A 16 -1.41 -12.40 12.52
N VAL A 17 -0.57 -11.41 12.30
CA VAL A 17 0.88 -11.50 12.48
C VAL A 17 1.30 -10.36 13.39
N LYS A 18 1.97 -10.69 14.47
CA LYS A 18 2.50 -9.72 15.41
C LYS A 18 4.02 -9.86 15.53
N ASN A 19 4.71 -8.75 15.39
CA ASN A 19 6.12 -8.60 15.71
C ASN A 19 6.26 -7.60 16.85
N ASP A 20 6.86 -8.02 17.93
CA ASP A 20 7.07 -7.21 19.13
C ASP A 20 8.57 -6.94 19.28
N SER A 21 9.00 -5.74 18.94
CA SER A 21 10.37 -5.28 19.07
C SER A 21 10.56 -4.45 20.36
N GLU A 22 11.78 -4.03 20.61
CA GLU A 22 12.10 -3.17 21.77
C GLU A 22 11.36 -1.83 21.70
N LYS A 23 11.28 -1.20 20.53
CA LYS A 23 10.79 0.17 20.35
C LYS A 23 9.38 0.28 19.80
N TYR A 24 8.91 -0.73 19.10
CA TYR A 24 7.57 -0.70 18.47
C TYR A 24 6.95 -2.11 18.39
N ILE A 25 5.66 -2.12 18.25
CA ILE A 25 4.88 -3.30 17.89
C ILE A 25 4.42 -3.11 16.45
N LEU A 26 4.63 -4.12 15.60
CA LEU A 26 3.99 -4.24 14.31
C LEU A 26 2.89 -5.28 14.44
N ASP A 27 1.65 -4.86 14.27
CA ASP A 27 0.49 -5.75 14.26
C ASP A 27 -0.17 -5.71 12.88
N VAL A 28 -0.34 -6.88 12.27
CA VAL A 28 -0.90 -7.00 10.92
C VAL A 28 -2.05 -7.97 10.96
N PHE A 29 -3.25 -7.46 10.71
CA PHE A 29 -4.44 -8.26 10.50
C PHE A 29 -4.76 -8.38 9.02
N GLY A 30 -4.91 -9.59 8.53
CA GLY A 30 -5.22 -9.89 7.14
C GLY A 30 -6.55 -10.60 6.97
N THR A 31 -7.27 -10.23 5.93
CA THR A 31 -8.50 -10.91 5.48
C THR A 31 -8.39 -11.21 4.00
N MET A 32 -8.77 -12.42 3.61
CA MET A 32 -8.90 -12.82 2.21
C MET A 32 -10.33 -13.33 1.98
N GLU A 33 -11.00 -12.74 1.00
CA GLU A 33 -12.32 -13.15 0.55
C GLU A 33 -12.23 -14.20 -0.58
N TYR A 34 -13.29 -14.95 -0.79
CA TYR A 34 -13.33 -16.00 -1.82
C TYR A 34 -13.14 -15.48 -3.26
N ASP A 35 -13.44 -14.22 -3.50
CA ASP A 35 -13.27 -13.55 -4.79
C ASP A 35 -11.84 -13.06 -5.04
N GLY A 36 -10.92 -13.27 -4.07
CA GLY A 36 -9.53 -12.88 -4.14
C GLY A 36 -9.24 -11.47 -3.60
N MET A 37 -10.25 -10.80 -3.01
CA MET A 37 -10.01 -9.54 -2.31
C MET A 37 -9.16 -9.79 -1.06
N LEU A 38 -8.07 -9.03 -0.93
CA LEU A 38 -7.19 -9.02 0.23
C LEU A 38 -7.27 -7.66 0.92
N ALA A 39 -7.54 -7.67 2.21
CA ALA A 39 -7.46 -6.49 3.05
C ALA A 39 -6.41 -6.70 4.15
N TYR A 40 -5.57 -5.70 4.38
CA TYR A 40 -4.60 -5.67 5.46
C TYR A 40 -4.81 -4.43 6.30
N GLN A 41 -4.95 -4.62 7.59
CA GLN A 41 -4.76 -3.56 8.59
C GLN A 41 -3.36 -3.72 9.15
N ILE A 42 -2.57 -2.64 9.10
CA ILE A 42 -1.18 -2.62 9.51
C ILE A 42 -1.02 -1.52 10.55
N ASP A 43 -0.81 -1.91 11.80
CA ASP A 43 -0.63 -0.99 12.91
C ASP A 43 0.85 -1.02 13.35
N VAL A 44 1.47 0.15 13.35
CA VAL A 44 2.83 0.36 13.87
C VAL A 44 2.71 1.18 15.13
N ILE A 45 2.82 0.55 16.29
CA ILE A 45 2.57 1.16 17.60
C ILE A 45 3.90 1.42 18.29
N ALA A 46 4.21 2.70 18.53
CA ALA A 46 5.42 3.09 19.23
C ALA A 46 5.32 2.81 20.73
N LYS A 47 6.34 2.15 21.32
CA LYS A 47 6.43 1.89 22.76
C LYS A 47 7.06 3.04 23.52
N GLU A 48 7.77 3.89 22.85
CA GLU A 48 8.42 5.11 23.32
C GLU A 48 8.39 6.17 22.23
N ASP A 49 8.72 7.41 22.57
CA ASP A 49 8.91 8.45 21.55
C ASP A 49 10.10 8.06 20.66
N VAL A 50 9.88 7.94 19.36
CA VAL A 50 10.90 7.49 18.41
C VAL A 50 10.78 8.24 17.09
N THR A 51 11.93 8.63 16.55
CA THR A 51 12.03 9.08 15.16
C THR A 51 12.33 7.89 14.27
N VAL A 52 11.46 7.61 13.31
CA VAL A 52 11.68 6.59 12.27
C VAL A 52 12.13 7.25 10.98
N GLU A 53 13.13 6.68 10.32
CA GLU A 53 13.63 7.20 9.05
C GLU A 53 12.66 6.94 7.91
N ASP A 54 11.96 5.81 7.96
CA ASP A 54 10.99 5.42 6.94
C ASP A 54 10.16 4.20 7.39
N ILE A 55 8.94 4.11 6.88
CA ILE A 55 8.11 2.90 6.95
C ILE A 55 7.87 2.44 5.53
N ARG A 56 8.24 1.21 5.21
CA ARG A 56 8.20 0.69 3.83
C ARG A 56 7.39 -0.58 3.72
N MET A 57 6.53 -0.63 2.72
CA MET A 57 5.86 -1.85 2.29
C MET A 57 6.41 -2.29 0.95
N HIS A 58 6.99 -3.48 0.90
CA HIS A 58 7.59 -4.07 -0.29
C HIS A 58 6.63 -5.08 -0.93
N ILE A 59 6.33 -4.91 -2.21
CA ILE A 59 5.52 -5.84 -2.98
C ILE A 59 6.36 -6.35 -4.16
N PRO A 60 6.97 -7.53 -4.06
CA PRO A 60 7.78 -8.08 -5.12
C PRO A 60 6.91 -8.83 -6.15
N PHE A 61 7.21 -8.63 -7.43
CA PHE A 61 6.61 -9.35 -8.55
C PHE A 61 7.67 -10.11 -9.34
N GLN A 62 7.33 -11.28 -9.85
CA GLN A 62 8.12 -11.88 -10.90
C GLN A 62 8.07 -11.00 -12.15
N LYS A 63 9.18 -10.70 -12.78
CA LYS A 63 9.25 -9.81 -13.95
C LYS A 63 8.29 -10.20 -15.07
N LYS A 64 8.11 -11.51 -15.31
CA LYS A 64 7.17 -12.03 -16.31
C LYS A 64 5.70 -11.75 -15.99
N ALA A 65 5.37 -11.37 -14.75
CA ALA A 65 4.03 -11.04 -14.29
C ALA A 65 3.79 -9.54 -14.12
N ALA A 66 4.79 -8.70 -14.34
CA ALA A 66 4.73 -7.25 -14.15
C ALA A 66 5.15 -6.52 -15.44
N LYS A 67 4.40 -6.74 -16.52
CA LYS A 67 4.69 -6.17 -17.84
C LYS A 67 4.06 -4.80 -18.06
N TYR A 68 2.93 -4.56 -17.40
CA TYR A 68 2.14 -3.34 -17.56
C TYR A 68 1.88 -2.70 -16.20
N LEU A 69 1.73 -1.38 -16.20
CA LEU A 69 1.34 -0.60 -15.03
C LEU A 69 0.27 0.42 -15.44
N ILE A 70 -0.77 0.54 -14.61
CA ILE A 70 -1.88 1.48 -14.80
C ILE A 70 -2.22 2.10 -13.44
N GLY A 71 -2.46 3.38 -13.41
CA GLY A 71 -2.83 4.11 -12.20
C GLY A 71 -1.90 5.27 -11.90
N LEU A 72 -1.92 5.77 -10.68
CA LEU A 72 -1.09 6.88 -10.20
C LEU A 72 -1.25 8.18 -11.04
N GLY A 73 -2.40 8.35 -11.70
CA GLY A 73 -2.65 9.48 -12.61
C GLY A 73 -1.75 9.52 -13.84
N MET A 74 -1.06 8.43 -14.14
CA MET A 74 -0.22 8.30 -15.32
C MET A 74 -0.95 7.59 -16.46
N LYS A 75 -0.50 7.83 -17.68
CA LYS A 75 -0.93 7.04 -18.83
C LYS A 75 -0.47 5.59 -18.65
N GLY A 76 -1.44 4.66 -18.61
CA GLY A 76 -1.14 3.24 -18.52
C GLY A 76 -0.38 2.71 -19.73
N GLY A 77 0.42 1.68 -19.52
CA GLY A 77 1.20 1.06 -20.59
C GLY A 77 2.23 0.06 -20.12
N GLY A 78 3.14 -0.31 -21.04
CA GLY A 78 4.24 -1.22 -20.73
C GLY A 78 5.18 -0.64 -19.66
N LEU A 79 5.54 -1.45 -18.68
CA LEU A 79 6.50 -1.08 -17.64
C LEU A 79 7.93 -1.26 -18.18
N THR A 80 8.49 -0.22 -18.77
CA THR A 80 9.79 -0.24 -19.46
C THR A 80 10.92 0.46 -18.71
N HIS A 81 10.61 1.24 -17.68
CA HIS A 81 11.59 2.01 -16.89
C HIS A 81 11.18 2.07 -15.42
N ASN A 82 12.14 2.38 -14.57
CA ASN A 82 11.88 2.60 -13.15
C ASN A 82 11.01 3.84 -12.95
N LEU A 83 10.17 3.80 -11.92
CA LEU A 83 9.30 4.92 -11.56
C LEU A 83 9.63 5.37 -10.13
N ASN A 84 9.61 6.68 -9.95
CA ASN A 84 9.59 7.33 -8.64
C ASN A 84 8.39 8.27 -8.64
N TRP A 85 7.36 7.89 -7.90
CA TRP A 85 6.11 8.61 -7.87
C TRP A 85 5.89 9.22 -6.48
N LYS A 86 5.37 10.44 -6.45
CA LYS A 86 4.96 11.15 -5.24
C LYS A 86 3.46 11.30 -5.21
N TRP A 87 2.89 11.24 -4.01
CA TRP A 87 1.47 11.50 -3.81
C TRP A 87 1.09 12.90 -4.31
N ASP A 88 0.04 12.99 -5.11
CA ASP A 88 -0.42 14.23 -5.71
C ASP A 88 -1.96 14.23 -5.75
N ILE A 89 -2.56 15.07 -4.90
CA ILE A 89 -4.01 15.19 -4.80
C ILE A 89 -4.66 15.60 -6.13
N SER A 90 -3.95 16.37 -6.97
CA SER A 90 -4.47 16.84 -8.26
C SER A 90 -4.67 15.71 -9.27
N LYS A 91 -4.06 14.56 -9.05
CA LYS A 91 -4.19 13.38 -9.91
C LYS A 91 -5.47 12.59 -9.67
N HIS A 92 -6.15 12.81 -8.55
CA HIS A 92 -7.35 12.07 -8.16
C HIS A 92 -7.19 10.54 -8.23
N GLN A 93 -5.97 10.05 -8.01
CA GLN A 93 -5.60 8.64 -8.10
C GLN A 93 -5.03 8.14 -6.78
N GLU A 94 -5.44 6.99 -6.36
CA GLU A 94 -5.18 6.45 -5.02
C GLU A 94 -4.48 5.10 -5.05
N GLY A 95 -4.38 4.47 -6.21
CA GLY A 95 -3.83 3.13 -6.33
C GLY A 95 -3.23 2.85 -7.68
N LEU A 96 -2.67 1.69 -7.80
CA LEU A 96 -2.14 1.19 -9.05
C LEU A 96 -2.53 -0.26 -9.29
N TRP A 97 -2.59 -0.61 -10.56
CA TRP A 97 -2.59 -1.98 -11.04
C TRP A 97 -1.26 -2.27 -11.72
N ILE A 98 -0.65 -3.42 -11.40
CA ILE A 98 0.55 -3.94 -12.05
C ILE A 98 0.33 -5.41 -12.41
N GLY A 99 0.66 -5.79 -13.63
CA GLY A 99 0.36 -7.15 -14.07
C GLY A 99 0.76 -7.48 -15.49
N ASP A 100 0.21 -8.57 -15.96
CA ASP A 100 0.22 -9.05 -17.36
C ASP A 100 -1.23 -9.28 -17.81
N VAL A 101 -1.47 -9.70 -19.02
CA VAL A 101 -2.79 -9.85 -19.66
C VAL A 101 -3.80 -10.64 -18.81
N ASN A 102 -3.38 -11.68 -18.13
CA ASN A 102 -4.25 -12.62 -17.39
C ASN A 102 -3.98 -12.72 -15.90
N LYS A 103 -3.13 -11.85 -15.36
CA LYS A 103 -2.78 -11.83 -13.92
C LYS A 103 -2.21 -10.48 -13.53
N GLY A 104 -2.55 -10.04 -12.35
CA GLY A 104 -2.06 -8.77 -11.81
C GLY A 104 -2.55 -8.56 -10.40
N LEU A 105 -2.11 -7.47 -9.83
CA LEU A 105 -2.54 -6.97 -8.54
C LEU A 105 -2.98 -5.52 -8.69
N GLN A 106 -4.17 -5.22 -8.24
CA GLN A 106 -4.60 -3.85 -7.96
C GLN A 106 -4.59 -3.64 -6.47
N TYR A 107 -4.00 -2.55 -6.01
CA TYR A 107 -4.04 -2.21 -4.60
C TYR A 107 -4.25 -0.71 -4.38
N VAL A 108 -4.72 -0.38 -3.19
CA VAL A 108 -4.97 0.97 -2.69
C VAL A 108 -4.43 1.04 -1.27
N LEU A 109 -3.70 2.12 -0.97
CA LEU A 109 -3.26 2.43 0.39
C LEU A 109 -4.26 3.37 1.04
N ARG A 110 -4.65 3.05 2.28
CA ARG A 110 -5.65 3.80 3.04
C ARG A 110 -5.17 3.98 4.48
N ASP A 111 -5.79 4.89 5.16
CA ASP A 111 -5.79 5.05 6.62
C ASP A 111 -7.13 5.68 7.04
N GLU A 112 -7.28 6.01 8.30
CA GLU A 112 -8.50 6.60 8.85
C GLU A 112 -8.82 8.00 8.28
N ASN A 113 -7.82 8.69 7.74
CA ASN A 113 -7.97 10.02 7.15
C ASN A 113 -8.22 9.97 5.63
N TYR A 114 -8.07 8.77 5.04
CA TYR A 114 -8.26 8.59 3.61
C TYR A 114 -9.73 8.74 3.24
N GLU A 115 -9.98 9.53 2.22
CA GLU A 115 -11.30 9.66 1.62
C GLU A 115 -11.20 9.47 0.11
N ARG A 116 -11.89 8.45 -0.39
CA ARG A 116 -11.93 8.14 -1.80
C ARG A 116 -12.58 9.26 -2.60
N PRO A 117 -12.02 9.68 -3.75
CA PRO A 117 -12.71 10.61 -4.63
C PRO A 117 -14.04 10.01 -5.08
N LEU A 118 -15.11 10.77 -4.94
CA LEU A 118 -16.40 10.37 -5.49
C LEU A 118 -16.32 10.50 -7.00
N ASN A 119 -16.05 9.39 -7.67
CA ASN A 119 -16.17 9.33 -9.13
C ASN A 119 -17.64 9.20 -9.52
N THR A 120 -18.34 10.30 -9.42
CA THR A 120 -19.61 10.43 -10.13
C THR A 120 -19.23 10.78 -11.56
N ASN A 121 -19.46 9.89 -12.48
CA ASN A 121 -19.16 10.05 -13.90
C ASN A 121 -19.74 11.34 -14.53
N PHE A 122 -20.45 12.17 -13.78
CA PHE A 122 -21.26 13.21 -14.38
C PHE A 122 -21.23 14.59 -13.74
N TYR A 123 -21.11 14.80 -12.42
CA TYR A 123 -21.41 16.15 -11.92
C TYR A 123 -20.60 16.68 -10.73
N GLN A 124 -19.97 15.86 -9.93
CA GLN A 124 -19.17 16.34 -8.79
C GLN A 124 -18.05 15.36 -8.46
N THR A 125 -16.84 15.83 -8.55
CA THR A 125 -15.69 15.15 -7.98
C THR A 125 -15.52 15.60 -6.54
N LYS A 126 -15.67 14.69 -5.59
CA LYS A 126 -15.22 14.94 -4.23
C LYS A 126 -13.70 14.90 -4.22
N PRO A 127 -13.01 15.86 -3.59
CA PRO A 127 -11.56 15.81 -3.50
C PRO A 127 -11.08 14.51 -2.85
N LEU A 128 -10.01 13.96 -3.34
CA LEU A 128 -9.29 12.88 -2.70
C LEU A 128 -8.64 13.41 -1.42
N ASN A 129 -8.90 12.76 -0.28
CA ASN A 129 -8.08 12.91 0.91
C ASN A 129 -7.02 11.81 0.90
N LEU A 130 -5.78 12.21 0.80
CA LEU A 130 -4.65 11.28 0.78
C LEU A 130 -4.48 10.60 2.15
N PRO A 131 -4.07 9.32 2.18
CA PRO A 131 -3.77 8.64 3.44
C PRO A 131 -2.55 9.28 4.10
N THR A 132 -2.74 9.95 5.23
CA THR A 132 -1.68 10.71 5.93
C THR A 132 -0.53 9.84 6.38
N SER A 133 -0.81 8.58 6.69
CA SER A 133 0.20 7.57 7.04
C SER A 133 1.20 7.32 5.90
N TRP A 134 0.76 7.38 4.66
CA TRP A 134 1.60 7.14 3.48
C TRP A 134 2.02 8.42 2.77
N TYR A 135 1.14 9.41 2.70
CA TYR A 135 1.45 10.71 2.09
C TYR A 135 2.50 11.48 2.90
N ASN A 136 2.34 11.50 4.22
CA ASN A 136 3.25 12.11 5.20
C ASN A 136 3.77 13.48 4.74
N GLU A 137 2.84 14.42 4.51
CA GLU A 137 3.16 15.80 4.10
C GLU A 137 4.02 15.89 2.82
N GLY A 138 3.84 14.96 1.89
CA GLY A 138 4.61 14.90 0.65
C GLY A 138 5.96 14.17 0.76
N LYS A 139 6.34 13.68 1.94
CA LYS A 139 7.58 12.90 2.11
C LYS A 139 7.45 11.51 1.51
N GLY A 140 6.26 10.92 1.57
CA GLY A 140 5.96 9.58 1.08
C GLY A 140 5.79 9.45 -0.43
N GLY A 141 5.78 8.21 -0.91
CA GLY A 141 5.64 7.92 -2.35
C GLY A 141 5.71 6.43 -2.68
N ILE A 142 5.86 6.16 -3.96
CA ILE A 142 5.94 4.79 -4.49
C ILE A 142 7.10 4.71 -5.47
N ASN A 143 8.02 3.78 -5.23
CA ASN A 143 9.10 3.43 -6.15
C ASN A 143 8.80 2.11 -6.83
N VAL A 144 8.93 2.06 -8.16
CA VAL A 144 8.89 0.83 -8.94
C VAL A 144 10.25 0.61 -9.57
N THR A 145 10.92 -0.48 -9.19
CA THR A 145 12.27 -0.81 -9.66
C THR A 145 12.28 -2.11 -10.43
N ILE A 146 12.72 -2.05 -11.68
CA ILE A 146 12.88 -3.21 -12.55
C ILE A 146 14.29 -3.79 -12.33
N LYS A 147 14.35 -5.06 -11.88
CA LYS A 147 15.58 -5.82 -11.74
C LYS A 147 15.65 -6.92 -12.79
N SER A 148 16.72 -7.70 -12.82
CA SER A 148 16.93 -8.76 -13.83
C SER A 148 15.78 -9.77 -13.89
N ASN A 149 15.30 -10.25 -12.74
CA ASN A 149 14.27 -11.30 -12.60
C ASN A 149 13.01 -10.88 -11.87
N LYS A 150 12.99 -9.69 -11.26
CA LYS A 150 11.83 -9.18 -10.49
C LYS A 150 11.55 -7.71 -10.78
N VAL A 151 10.33 -7.31 -10.50
CA VAL A 151 9.93 -5.91 -10.32
C VAL A 151 9.58 -5.73 -8.86
N GLU A 152 10.08 -4.69 -8.25
CA GLU A 152 9.85 -4.38 -6.85
C GLU A 152 9.10 -3.05 -6.73
N VAL A 153 7.93 -3.11 -6.13
CA VAL A 153 7.15 -1.91 -5.77
C VAL A 153 7.40 -1.64 -4.29
N VAL A 154 7.85 -0.46 -3.97
CA VAL A 154 8.12 -0.02 -2.60
C VAL A 154 7.26 1.20 -2.31
N ASN A 155 6.29 1.03 -1.43
CA ASN A 155 5.55 2.14 -0.87
C ASN A 155 6.30 2.61 0.37
N TYR A 156 6.53 3.91 0.50
CA TYR A 156 7.31 4.47 1.58
C TYR A 156 6.66 5.73 2.13
N SER A 157 6.81 5.95 3.44
CA SER A 157 6.22 7.10 4.13
C SER A 157 7.21 8.26 4.31
N GLY A 158 8.51 8.00 4.22
CA GLY A 158 9.55 8.94 4.63
C GLY A 158 9.62 9.11 6.15
N PRO A 159 10.52 9.99 6.62
CA PRO A 159 10.79 10.15 8.04
C PRO A 159 9.61 10.77 8.80
N ARG A 160 9.40 10.32 10.04
CA ARG A 160 8.41 10.86 10.97
C ARG A 160 8.77 10.61 12.42
N ASP A 161 8.24 11.46 13.30
CA ASP A 161 8.26 11.26 14.72
C ASP A 161 7.00 10.54 15.15
N LEU A 162 7.15 9.47 15.92
CA LEU A 162 6.06 8.76 16.56
C LEU A 162 6.13 9.00 18.05
N LYS A 163 5.00 9.30 18.66
CA LYS A 163 4.87 9.38 20.10
C LYS A 163 4.49 8.03 20.67
N ARG A 164 4.82 7.81 21.93
CA ARG A 164 4.41 6.59 22.61
C ARG A 164 2.90 6.39 22.52
N GLY A 165 2.50 5.28 21.93
CA GLY A 165 1.11 4.91 21.75
C GLY A 165 0.51 5.30 20.39
N ASP A 166 1.30 6.02 19.53
CA ASP A 166 0.90 6.25 18.14
C ASP A 166 0.96 4.94 17.36
#